data_f9481914b0831deca01cd19588e8dcfd
#
_entry.id   f9481914b0831deca01cd19588e8dcfd
#
_cell.length_a   1.000
_cell.length_b   1.000
_cell.length_c   1.000
_cell.angle_alpha   90.00
_cell.angle_beta   90.00
_cell.angle_gamma   90.00
#
_symmetry.space_group_name_H-M   'P 1'
#
loop_
_entity.id
_entity.type
_entity.pdbx_description
1 polymer ?
#
loop_
_entity_poly.entity_id
_entity_poly.type
_entity_poly.pdbx_seq_one_letter_code
_entity_poly.pdbx_strand_id
1 'polypeptide(L)'
;MAKAKELESRLQRIEQQLRLFQKVSRFMVRDMSLQEVLQGIVSLVVEFTQCDSCLVYLCDRDDLVLCASNSHHEAQIGRVRLKLNEGLTGWVARERRLLAISREAYKDPRFKYFGELPEDTFEAFLSAPVIARNKVVGVINVQHRQSHQHNGGEMEVLTTLGEQVGCALALARMAPHTVESINHAELVLSSVGVRPRA
;
A
#
# COMPACT_ATOMS: atom_id res chain seq x y z
N MET A 1 -30.57 20.87 -12.12
CA MET A 1 -30.66 19.77 -11.11
C MET A 1 -29.56 18.71 -11.31
N ALA A 2 -29.35 18.14 -12.50
CA ALA A 2 -28.30 17.13 -12.73
C ALA A 2 -26.87 17.61 -12.38
N LYS A 3 -26.50 18.82 -12.81
CA LYS A 3 -25.17 19.42 -12.57
C LYS A 3 -24.89 19.69 -11.09
N ALA A 4 -25.92 20.06 -10.30
CA ALA A 4 -25.78 20.25 -8.85
C ALA A 4 -25.53 18.90 -8.15
N LYS A 5 -26.29 17.87 -8.50
CA LYS A 5 -26.16 16.52 -7.94
C LYS A 5 -24.77 15.89 -8.26
N GLU A 6 -24.28 16.15 -9.46
CA GLU A 6 -22.95 15.73 -9.88
C GLU A 6 -21.84 16.44 -9.06
N LEU A 7 -22.01 17.76 -8.83
CA LEU A 7 -21.09 18.54 -8.01
C LEU A 7 -21.08 18.10 -6.55
N GLU A 8 -22.26 17.85 -5.96
CA GLU A 8 -22.39 17.30 -4.61
C GLU A 8 -21.71 15.94 -4.46
N SER A 9 -21.94 15.03 -5.42
CA SER A 9 -21.28 13.71 -5.42
C SER A 9 -19.75 13.83 -5.52
N ARG A 10 -19.25 14.78 -6.31
CA ARG A 10 -17.82 15.05 -6.43
C ARG A 10 -17.25 15.63 -5.14
N LEU A 11 -17.96 16.56 -4.50
CA LEU A 11 -17.57 17.15 -3.24
C LEU A 11 -17.49 16.09 -2.12
N GLN A 12 -18.53 15.25 -1.99
CA GLN A 12 -18.55 14.15 -1.02
C GLN A 12 -17.35 13.20 -1.19
N ARG A 13 -16.98 12.90 -2.43
CA ARG A 13 -15.83 12.05 -2.75
C ARG A 13 -14.51 12.69 -2.31
N ILE A 14 -14.34 13.98 -2.59
CA ILE A 14 -13.14 14.74 -2.18
C ILE A 14 -13.06 14.80 -0.65
N GLU A 15 -14.16 15.07 0.04
CA GLU A 15 -14.20 15.08 1.51
C GLU A 15 -13.85 13.71 2.11
N GLN A 16 -14.32 12.62 1.51
CA GLN A 16 -14.00 11.26 1.95
C GLN A 16 -12.52 10.96 1.76
N GLN A 17 -11.93 11.33 0.62
CA GLN A 17 -10.49 11.21 0.38
C GLN A 17 -9.67 12.04 1.39
N LEU A 18 -10.08 13.27 1.66
CA LEU A 18 -9.41 14.13 2.63
C LEU A 18 -9.45 13.55 4.05
N ARG A 19 -10.60 13.03 4.48
CA ARG A 19 -10.75 12.35 5.79
C ARG A 19 -9.83 11.14 5.90
N LEU A 20 -9.73 10.34 4.82
CA LEU A 20 -8.81 9.20 4.79
C LEU A 20 -7.36 9.67 4.92
N PHE A 21 -6.97 10.69 4.18
CA PHE A 21 -5.64 11.28 4.27
C PHE A 21 -5.29 11.75 5.69
N GLN A 22 -6.24 12.44 6.35
CA GLN A 22 -6.08 12.86 7.74
C GLN A 22 -5.94 11.67 8.70
N LYS A 23 -6.72 10.58 8.49
CA LYS A 23 -6.59 9.35 9.28
C LYS A 23 -5.19 8.74 9.11
N VAL A 24 -4.73 8.60 7.87
CA VAL A 24 -3.39 8.08 7.56
C VAL A 24 -2.31 8.93 8.22
N SER A 25 -2.35 10.25 8.07
CA SER A 25 -1.36 11.15 8.66
C SER A 25 -1.31 11.04 10.18
N ARG A 26 -2.47 11.00 10.85
CA ARG A 26 -2.54 10.80 12.32
C ARG A 26 -2.06 9.43 12.76
N PHE A 27 -2.24 8.43 11.92
CA PHE A 27 -1.78 7.08 12.16
C PHE A 27 -0.25 6.98 12.07
N MET A 28 0.33 7.62 11.03
CA MET A 28 1.77 7.58 10.75
C MET A 28 2.65 8.32 11.76
N VAL A 29 2.09 9.25 12.56
CA VAL A 29 2.85 9.98 13.61
C VAL A 29 2.85 9.26 14.96
N ARG A 30 2.17 8.11 15.09
CA ARG A 30 2.17 7.32 16.32
C ARG A 30 3.43 6.47 16.40
N ASP A 31 3.88 6.23 17.62
CA ASP A 31 4.93 5.25 17.89
C ASP A 31 4.31 3.85 17.80
N MET A 32 4.47 3.21 16.66
CA MET A 32 3.86 1.92 16.32
C MET A 32 4.90 1.02 15.67
N SER A 33 4.79 -0.26 15.95
CA SER A 33 5.54 -1.28 15.24
C SER A 33 5.15 -1.32 13.75
N LEU A 34 6.05 -1.80 12.90
CA LEU A 34 5.76 -1.98 11.48
C LEU A 34 4.50 -2.84 11.25
N GLN A 35 4.32 -3.90 12.06
CA GLN A 35 3.14 -4.77 11.96
C GLN A 35 1.84 -4.01 12.23
N GLU A 36 1.80 -3.15 13.26
CA GLU A 36 0.64 -2.31 13.56
C GLU A 36 0.38 -1.31 12.45
N VAL A 37 1.42 -0.72 11.86
CA VAL A 37 1.30 0.19 10.71
C VAL A 37 0.67 -0.55 9.52
N LEU A 38 1.16 -1.72 9.15
CA LEU A 38 0.64 -2.49 8.02
C LEU A 38 -0.81 -2.93 8.26
N GLN A 39 -1.14 -3.38 9.46
CA GLN A 39 -2.50 -3.78 9.81
C GLN A 39 -3.47 -2.60 9.83
N GLY A 40 -3.03 -1.44 10.28
CA GLY A 40 -3.81 -0.21 10.23
C GLY A 40 -4.07 0.24 8.79
N ILE A 41 -3.09 0.13 7.90
CA ILE A 41 -3.27 0.41 6.46
C ILE A 41 -4.29 -0.56 5.85
N VAL A 42 -4.21 -1.86 6.13
CA VAL A 42 -5.21 -2.84 5.71
C VAL A 42 -6.62 -2.41 6.14
N SER A 43 -6.79 -2.03 7.41
CA SER A 43 -8.08 -1.58 7.94
C SER A 43 -8.61 -0.34 7.21
N LEU A 44 -7.74 0.64 6.92
CA LEU A 44 -8.10 1.85 6.17
C LEU A 44 -8.48 1.55 4.72
N VAL A 45 -7.75 0.64 4.05
CA VAL A 45 -8.08 0.21 2.68
C VAL A 45 -9.45 -0.45 2.65
N VAL A 46 -9.70 -1.40 3.56
CA VAL A 46 -11.00 -2.10 3.66
C VAL A 46 -12.14 -1.13 3.95
N GLU A 47 -11.95 -0.19 4.89
CA GLU A 47 -12.95 0.84 5.21
C GLU A 47 -13.30 1.69 3.98
N PHE A 48 -12.30 2.04 3.17
CA PHE A 48 -12.50 2.90 2.01
C PHE A 48 -13.05 2.16 0.79
N THR A 49 -12.51 0.97 0.47
CA THR A 49 -12.84 0.23 -0.75
C THR A 49 -13.99 -0.75 -0.56
N GLN A 50 -14.34 -1.07 0.70
CA GLN A 50 -15.33 -2.11 1.04
C GLN A 50 -15.01 -3.45 0.38
N CYS A 51 -13.71 -3.77 0.25
CA CYS A 51 -13.26 -4.99 -0.39
C CYS A 51 -13.43 -6.22 0.51
N ASP A 52 -13.53 -7.39 -0.11
CA ASP A 52 -13.60 -8.67 0.59
C ASP A 52 -12.23 -9.07 1.17
N SER A 53 -11.17 -8.78 0.43
CA SER A 53 -9.80 -9.10 0.86
C SER A 53 -8.83 -7.95 0.54
N CYS A 54 -7.97 -7.64 1.50
CA CYS A 54 -6.84 -6.74 1.35
C CYS A 54 -5.58 -7.44 1.86
N LEU A 55 -4.57 -7.55 1.01
CA LEU A 55 -3.30 -8.23 1.30
C LEU A 55 -2.14 -7.27 1.09
N VAL A 56 -1.24 -7.18 2.07
CA VAL A 56 -0.02 -6.38 1.96
C VAL A 56 1.20 -7.30 1.93
N TYR A 57 1.93 -7.22 0.84
CA TYR A 57 3.19 -7.93 0.66
C TYR A 57 4.37 -6.96 0.75
N LEU A 58 5.46 -7.40 1.39
CA LEU A 58 6.73 -6.68 1.40
C LEU A 58 7.82 -7.48 0.69
N CYS A 59 8.73 -6.77 0.05
CA CYS A 59 9.89 -7.38 -0.60
C CYS A 59 10.90 -7.88 0.44
N ASP A 60 11.25 -9.16 0.34
CA ASP A 60 12.35 -9.81 1.03
C ASP A 60 13.27 -10.44 -0.03
N ARG A 61 14.34 -9.74 -0.40
CA ARG A 61 15.22 -10.09 -1.52
C ARG A 61 14.44 -10.20 -2.83
N ASP A 62 14.34 -11.40 -3.40
CA ASP A 62 13.64 -11.69 -4.67
C ASP A 62 12.20 -12.17 -4.48
N ASP A 63 11.71 -12.18 -3.24
CA ASP A 63 10.37 -12.63 -2.89
C ASP A 63 9.50 -11.46 -2.39
N LEU A 64 8.21 -11.63 -2.56
CA LEU A 64 7.15 -10.87 -1.90
C LEU A 64 6.58 -11.74 -0.78
N VAL A 65 6.65 -11.27 0.45
CA VAL A 65 6.16 -11.98 1.64
C VAL A 65 4.87 -11.33 2.12
N LEU A 66 3.82 -12.13 2.36
CA LEU A 66 2.58 -11.63 2.95
C LEU A 66 2.85 -11.17 4.39
N CYS A 67 2.62 -9.88 4.67
CA CYS A 67 2.90 -9.26 5.95
C CYS A 67 1.65 -8.79 6.71
N ALA A 68 0.55 -8.49 6.01
CA ALA A 68 -0.71 -8.12 6.65
C ALA A 68 -1.92 -8.48 5.77
N SER A 69 -3.06 -8.76 6.41
CA SER A 69 -4.32 -9.11 5.76
C SER A 69 -5.52 -8.76 6.67
N ASN A 70 -6.70 -8.50 6.07
CA ASN A 70 -7.97 -8.38 6.80
C ASN A 70 -8.73 -9.70 6.92
N SER A 71 -8.31 -10.72 6.21
CA SER A 71 -9.00 -12.01 6.14
C SER A 71 -8.39 -13.03 7.11
N HIS A 72 -8.99 -14.22 7.17
CA HIS A 72 -8.62 -15.33 8.06
C HIS A 72 -7.23 -15.92 7.81
N HIS A 73 -6.34 -15.18 7.15
CA HIS A 73 -5.01 -15.61 6.75
C HIS A 73 -3.91 -15.27 7.78
N GLU A 74 -4.24 -15.08 9.06
CA GLU A 74 -3.23 -14.80 10.10
C GLU A 74 -2.14 -15.88 10.16
N ALA A 75 -2.53 -17.15 9.96
CA ALA A 75 -1.58 -18.27 9.92
C ALA A 75 -0.65 -18.26 8.71
N GLN A 76 -1.00 -17.54 7.65
CA GLN A 76 -0.23 -17.42 6.40
C GLN A 76 0.69 -16.20 6.40
N ILE A 77 0.52 -15.24 7.32
CA ILE A 77 1.41 -14.09 7.46
C ILE A 77 2.84 -14.57 7.73
N GLY A 78 3.78 -14.08 6.94
CA GLY A 78 5.19 -14.48 6.95
C GLY A 78 5.50 -15.81 6.25
N ARG A 79 4.49 -16.62 5.90
CA ARG A 79 4.66 -17.93 5.25
C ARG A 79 4.42 -17.88 3.74
N VAL A 80 3.36 -17.19 3.30
CA VAL A 80 3.07 -17.05 1.87
C VAL A 80 4.12 -16.17 1.21
N ARG A 81 4.81 -16.74 0.22
CA ARG A 81 5.87 -16.10 -0.56
C ARG A 81 5.60 -16.24 -2.05
N LEU A 82 5.83 -15.16 -2.78
CA LEU A 82 5.70 -15.05 -4.23
C LEU A 82 7.01 -14.57 -4.80
N LYS A 83 7.40 -15.04 -5.97
CA LYS A 83 8.50 -14.42 -6.71
C LYS A 83 8.08 -13.08 -7.31
N LEU A 84 9.03 -12.16 -7.48
CA LEU A 84 8.78 -10.83 -8.08
C LEU A 84 8.21 -10.86 -9.51
N ASN A 85 8.16 -12.02 -10.16
CA ASN A 85 7.58 -12.20 -11.48
C ASN A 85 6.37 -13.16 -11.48
N GLU A 86 5.83 -13.49 -10.31
CA GLU A 86 4.86 -14.55 -10.14
C GLU A 86 3.48 -14.00 -9.81
N GLY A 87 2.48 -14.41 -10.60
CA GLY A 87 1.11 -13.97 -10.44
C GLY A 87 0.88 -12.49 -10.77
N LEU A 88 -0.33 -12.01 -10.52
CA LEU A 88 -0.71 -10.60 -10.71
C LEU A 88 0.10 -9.68 -9.78
N THR A 89 0.31 -10.09 -8.55
CA THR A 89 1.06 -9.34 -7.54
C THR A 89 2.53 -9.16 -7.93
N GLY A 90 3.20 -10.24 -8.37
CA GLY A 90 4.58 -10.15 -8.85
C GLY A 90 4.72 -9.32 -10.12
N TRP A 91 3.72 -9.38 -11.02
CA TRP A 91 3.67 -8.50 -12.18
C TRP A 91 3.64 -7.02 -11.78
N VAL A 92 2.80 -6.63 -10.81
CA VAL A 92 2.73 -5.25 -10.29
C VAL A 92 4.06 -4.80 -9.70
N ALA A 93 4.73 -5.67 -8.95
CA ALA A 93 6.05 -5.38 -8.39
C ALA A 93 7.10 -5.14 -9.49
N ARG A 94 7.14 -5.99 -10.50
CA ARG A 94 8.11 -5.92 -11.60
C ARG A 94 7.87 -4.71 -12.51
N GLU A 95 6.61 -4.51 -12.94
CA GLU A 95 6.27 -3.43 -13.86
C GLU A 95 6.17 -2.07 -13.16
N ARG A 96 6.12 -2.05 -11.82
CA ARG A 96 6.00 -0.83 -11.00
C ARG A 96 4.75 -0.01 -11.36
N ARG A 97 3.69 -0.68 -11.74
CA ARG A 97 2.45 -0.09 -12.24
C ARG A 97 1.26 -0.69 -11.52
N LEU A 98 0.27 0.16 -11.26
CA LEU A 98 -1.03 -0.27 -10.79
C LEU A 98 -1.69 -1.21 -11.82
N LEU A 99 -2.37 -2.24 -11.33
CA LEU A 99 -3.18 -3.18 -12.10
C LEU A 99 -4.60 -3.16 -11.57
N ALA A 100 -5.57 -2.95 -12.46
CA ALA A 100 -7.00 -3.01 -12.16
C ALA A 100 -7.69 -3.99 -13.11
N ILE A 101 -8.36 -5.00 -12.55
CA ILE A 101 -9.17 -5.98 -13.28
C ILE A 101 -10.55 -5.98 -12.63
N SER A 102 -11.59 -5.71 -13.41
CA SER A 102 -12.95 -5.50 -12.88
C SER A 102 -13.77 -6.79 -12.76
N ARG A 103 -13.39 -7.84 -13.46
CA ARG A 103 -14.06 -9.15 -13.45
C ARG A 103 -13.15 -10.26 -13.96
N GLU A 104 -13.45 -11.49 -13.57
CA GLU A 104 -12.75 -12.70 -14.04
C GLU A 104 -11.23 -12.63 -13.88
N ALA A 105 -10.75 -12.00 -12.78
CA ALA A 105 -9.31 -11.87 -12.52
C ALA A 105 -8.59 -13.21 -12.52
N TYR A 106 -9.27 -14.28 -12.11
CA TYR A 106 -8.76 -15.65 -12.11
C TYR A 106 -8.54 -16.24 -13.53
N LYS A 107 -9.10 -15.61 -14.60
CA LYS A 107 -8.85 -15.97 -15.99
C LYS A 107 -7.67 -15.23 -16.62
N ASP A 108 -7.11 -14.23 -15.94
CA ASP A 108 -5.93 -13.54 -16.45
C ASP A 108 -4.76 -14.52 -16.58
N PRO A 109 -4.04 -14.53 -17.72
CA PRO A 109 -2.93 -15.48 -17.95
C PRO A 109 -1.81 -15.39 -16.92
N ARG A 110 -1.72 -14.25 -16.21
CA ARG A 110 -0.74 -14.01 -15.15
C ARG A 110 -1.23 -14.49 -13.79
N PHE A 111 -2.50 -14.86 -13.67
CA PHE A 111 -3.06 -15.28 -12.39
C PHE A 111 -2.39 -16.57 -11.90
N LYS A 112 -2.11 -16.63 -10.61
CA LYS A 112 -1.57 -17.82 -9.96
C LYS A 112 -2.46 -18.22 -8.79
N TYR A 113 -2.83 -19.47 -8.74
CA TYR A 113 -3.47 -20.09 -7.58
C TYR A 113 -2.42 -20.39 -6.51
N PHE A 114 -2.72 -20.03 -5.27
CA PHE A 114 -1.91 -20.38 -4.12
C PHE A 114 -2.58 -21.51 -3.35
N GLY A 115 -1.87 -22.61 -3.17
CA GLY A 115 -2.39 -23.76 -2.40
C GLY A 115 -2.64 -23.42 -0.93
N GLU A 116 -1.93 -22.40 -0.44
CA GLU A 116 -2.07 -21.87 0.92
C GLU A 116 -3.25 -20.90 1.09
N LEU A 117 -3.86 -20.47 -0.03
CA LEU A 117 -5.01 -19.55 -0.08
C LEU A 117 -6.11 -20.15 -1.01
N PRO A 118 -6.61 -21.36 -0.74
CA PRO A 118 -7.45 -22.10 -1.70
C PRO A 118 -8.83 -21.49 -1.93
N GLU A 119 -9.30 -20.62 -1.02
CA GLU A 119 -10.63 -19.99 -1.08
C GLU A 119 -10.62 -18.64 -1.82
N ASP A 120 -9.45 -18.17 -2.25
CA ASP A 120 -9.28 -16.84 -2.84
C ASP A 120 -9.55 -16.84 -4.35
N THR A 121 -10.77 -17.21 -4.74
CA THR A 121 -11.28 -16.96 -6.09
C THR A 121 -11.97 -15.60 -6.10
N PHE A 122 -11.27 -14.58 -6.58
CA PHE A 122 -11.80 -13.23 -6.66
C PHE A 122 -12.10 -12.84 -8.11
N GLU A 123 -13.25 -12.20 -8.31
CA GLU A 123 -13.69 -11.66 -9.59
C GLU A 123 -12.90 -10.40 -9.96
N ALA A 124 -12.79 -9.46 -9.04
CA ALA A 124 -12.10 -8.20 -9.28
C ALA A 124 -10.83 -8.07 -8.44
N PHE A 125 -9.84 -7.44 -9.05
CA PHE A 125 -8.50 -7.29 -8.48
C PHE A 125 -7.95 -5.89 -8.77
N LEU A 126 -7.56 -5.18 -7.72
CA LEU A 126 -6.82 -3.92 -7.80
C LEU A 126 -5.53 -4.06 -7.01
N SER A 127 -4.42 -3.71 -7.62
CA SER A 127 -3.11 -3.85 -6.99
C SER A 127 -2.24 -2.64 -7.28
N ALA A 128 -1.59 -2.12 -6.25
CA ALA A 128 -0.66 -1.00 -6.35
C ALA A 128 0.71 -1.34 -5.76
N PRO A 129 1.81 -0.90 -6.42
CA PRO A 129 3.14 -1.08 -5.86
C PRO A 129 3.36 -0.12 -4.68
N VAL A 130 4.02 -0.61 -3.64
CA VAL A 130 4.57 0.19 -2.54
C VAL A 130 5.96 0.65 -2.94
N ILE A 131 6.14 1.95 -3.14
CA ILE A 131 7.39 2.51 -3.65
C ILE A 131 8.07 3.35 -2.57
N ALA A 132 9.34 3.05 -2.30
CA ALA A 132 10.21 3.82 -1.42
C ALA A 132 11.55 4.10 -2.12
N ARG A 133 12.00 5.35 -2.11
CA ARG A 133 13.29 5.74 -2.72
C ARG A 133 13.47 5.21 -4.14
N ASN A 134 12.43 5.34 -4.95
CA ASN A 134 12.38 4.88 -6.33
C ASN A 134 12.54 3.34 -6.53
N LYS A 135 12.32 2.53 -5.48
CA LYS A 135 12.32 1.06 -5.53
C LYS A 135 10.98 0.53 -5.05
N VAL A 136 10.50 -0.54 -5.67
CA VAL A 136 9.37 -1.28 -5.12
C VAL A 136 9.84 -2.02 -3.88
N VAL A 137 9.17 -1.79 -2.76
CA VAL A 137 9.43 -2.41 -1.46
C VAL A 137 8.29 -3.29 -0.99
N GLY A 138 7.19 -3.33 -1.75
CA GLY A 138 6.03 -4.14 -1.48
C GLY A 138 4.92 -3.96 -2.50
N VAL A 139 3.77 -4.57 -2.25
CA VAL A 139 2.55 -4.48 -3.07
C VAL A 139 1.34 -4.53 -2.13
N ILE A 140 0.33 -3.73 -2.41
CA ILE A 140 -0.98 -3.80 -1.75
C ILE A 140 -2.00 -4.31 -2.77
N ASN A 141 -2.72 -5.39 -2.42
CA ASN A 141 -3.80 -5.96 -3.21
C ASN A 141 -5.15 -5.71 -2.56
N VAL A 142 -6.14 -5.39 -3.37
CA VAL A 142 -7.55 -5.27 -3.04
C VAL A 142 -8.32 -6.24 -3.93
N GLN A 143 -9.20 -7.05 -3.35
CA GLN A 143 -9.88 -8.12 -4.06
C GLN A 143 -11.36 -8.12 -3.70
N HIS A 144 -12.23 -8.35 -4.70
CA HIS A 144 -13.67 -8.50 -4.53
C HIS A 144 -14.14 -9.84 -5.07
N ARG A 145 -15.01 -10.51 -4.33
CA ARG A 145 -15.64 -11.79 -4.72
C ARG A 145 -16.63 -11.63 -5.87
N GLN A 146 -17.14 -10.43 -6.05
CA GLN A 146 -18.01 -10.06 -7.16
C GLN A 146 -17.28 -9.11 -8.11
N SER A 147 -17.79 -9.00 -9.35
CA SER A 147 -17.30 -8.01 -10.28
C SER A 147 -17.41 -6.60 -9.69
N HIS A 148 -16.33 -5.83 -9.76
CA HIS A 148 -16.23 -4.48 -9.21
C HIS A 148 -15.52 -3.56 -10.18
N GLN A 149 -16.18 -2.47 -10.56
CA GLN A 149 -15.59 -1.44 -11.42
C GLN A 149 -14.74 -0.50 -10.57
N HIS A 150 -13.44 -0.72 -10.54
CA HIS A 150 -12.52 0.16 -9.85
C HIS A 150 -12.54 1.56 -10.43
N ASN A 151 -12.92 2.55 -9.63
CA ASN A 151 -12.94 3.94 -10.05
C ASN A 151 -11.60 4.66 -9.81
N GLY A 152 -11.43 5.82 -10.45
CA GLY A 152 -10.18 6.58 -10.34
C GLY A 152 -9.83 6.98 -8.89
N GLY A 153 -10.83 7.21 -8.04
CA GLY A 153 -10.61 7.53 -6.63
C GLY A 153 -10.04 6.34 -5.83
N GLU A 154 -10.52 5.12 -6.08
CA GLU A 154 -9.98 3.91 -5.44
C GLU A 154 -8.52 3.66 -5.86
N MET A 155 -8.23 3.83 -7.16
CA MET A 155 -6.88 3.68 -7.68
C MET A 155 -5.92 4.72 -7.08
N GLU A 156 -6.35 5.98 -7.00
CA GLU A 156 -5.58 7.08 -6.42
C GLU A 156 -5.31 6.86 -4.92
N VAL A 157 -6.35 6.47 -4.16
CA VAL A 157 -6.22 6.15 -2.74
C VAL A 157 -5.25 5.01 -2.52
N LEU A 158 -5.38 3.90 -3.26
CA LEU A 158 -4.48 2.76 -3.09
C LEU A 158 -3.03 3.11 -3.43
N THR A 159 -2.81 3.90 -4.49
CA THR A 159 -1.49 4.41 -4.86
C THR A 159 -0.90 5.27 -3.74
N THR A 160 -1.67 6.22 -3.22
CA THR A 160 -1.25 7.10 -2.13
C THR A 160 -0.93 6.33 -0.85
N LEU A 161 -1.75 5.34 -0.49
CA LEU A 161 -1.47 4.48 0.66
C LEU A 161 -0.18 3.67 0.46
N GLY A 162 0.06 3.17 -0.76
CA GLY A 162 1.32 2.53 -1.11
C GLY A 162 2.53 3.45 -0.92
N GLU A 163 2.44 4.71 -1.31
CA GLU A 163 3.48 5.72 -1.10
C GLU A 163 3.71 6.01 0.39
N GLN A 164 2.64 6.12 1.19
CA GLN A 164 2.75 6.33 2.64
C GLN A 164 3.41 5.13 3.35
N VAL A 165 3.01 3.92 3.01
CA VAL A 165 3.68 2.70 3.52
C VAL A 165 5.15 2.68 3.11
N GLY A 166 5.45 3.03 1.85
CA GLY A 166 6.82 3.14 1.36
C GLY A 166 7.65 4.15 2.16
N CYS A 167 7.08 5.30 2.47
CA CYS A 167 7.71 6.32 3.31
C CYS A 167 7.98 5.79 4.73
N ALA A 168 6.99 5.15 5.38
CA ALA A 168 7.15 4.55 6.70
C ALA A 168 8.26 3.50 6.75
N LEU A 169 8.30 2.61 5.73
CA LEU A 169 9.35 1.60 5.60
C LEU A 169 10.74 2.21 5.42
N ALA A 170 10.83 3.30 4.63
CA ALA A 170 12.09 4.01 4.44
C ALA A 170 12.58 4.64 5.75
N LEU A 171 11.69 5.25 6.53
CA LEU A 171 11.99 5.85 7.83
C LEU A 171 12.38 4.78 8.86
N ALA A 172 11.63 3.68 8.96
CA ALA A 172 11.94 2.58 9.89
C ALA A 172 13.34 1.98 9.65
N ARG A 173 13.79 1.92 8.39
CA ARG A 173 15.14 1.46 8.04
C ARG A 173 16.23 2.49 8.34
N MET A 174 15.89 3.75 8.56
CA MET A 174 16.83 4.84 8.86
C MET A 174 16.97 5.11 10.37
N ALA A 175 16.00 4.69 11.16
CA ALA A 175 15.90 5.04 12.59
C ALA A 175 17.17 4.81 13.41
N PRO A 176 17.99 3.74 13.20
CA PRO A 176 19.23 3.56 13.94
C PRO A 176 20.33 4.59 13.62
N HIS A 177 20.28 5.23 12.44
CA HIS A 177 21.32 6.12 11.93
C HIS A 177 20.89 7.59 11.86
N THR A 178 19.64 7.92 12.21
CA THR A 178 19.09 9.25 12.01
C THR A 178 19.79 10.28 12.87
N VAL A 179 20.12 9.94 14.11
CA VAL A 179 20.82 10.85 15.03
C VAL A 179 22.27 11.09 14.58
N GLU A 180 22.98 10.03 14.15
CA GLU A 180 24.34 10.17 13.61
C GLU A 180 24.37 10.96 12.30
N SER A 181 23.37 10.77 11.43
CA SER A 181 23.25 11.49 10.17
C SER A 181 22.91 12.96 10.37
N ILE A 182 22.10 13.31 11.36
CA ILE A 182 21.80 14.71 11.72
C ILE A 182 23.06 15.37 12.28
N ASN A 183 23.77 14.72 13.19
CA ASN A 183 25.03 15.22 13.72
C ASN A 183 26.09 15.42 12.63
N HIS A 184 26.14 14.51 11.64
CA HIS A 184 27.03 14.64 10.50
C HIS A 184 26.62 15.80 9.58
N ALA A 185 25.33 16.00 9.33
CA ALA A 185 24.83 17.14 8.55
C ALA A 185 25.10 18.48 9.24
N GLU A 186 24.94 18.58 10.56
CA GLU A 186 25.31 19.77 11.34
C GLU A 186 26.81 20.04 11.31
N LEU A 187 27.65 19.01 11.38
CA LEU A 187 29.11 19.13 11.24
C LEU A 187 29.50 19.64 9.84
N VAL A 188 28.86 19.14 8.77
CA VAL A 188 29.08 19.60 7.40
C VAL A 188 28.62 21.05 7.23
N LEU A 189 27.43 21.42 7.76
CA LEU A 189 26.92 22.79 7.70
C LEU A 189 27.80 23.76 8.48
N SER A 190 28.33 23.38 9.63
CA SER A 190 29.25 24.18 10.40
C SER A 190 30.60 24.38 9.70
N SER A 191 31.07 23.38 8.98
CA SER A 191 32.32 23.46 8.19
C SER A 191 32.20 24.35 6.94
N VAL A 192 30.97 24.54 6.44
CA VAL A 192 30.66 25.42 5.28
C VAL A 192 30.29 26.84 5.71
N GLY A 193 30.34 27.18 7.03
CA GLY A 193 30.11 28.53 7.57
C GLY A 193 28.63 28.95 7.61
N VAL A 194 27.69 28.05 7.44
CA VAL A 194 26.25 28.29 7.58
C VAL A 194 25.87 28.11 9.04
N ARG A 195 25.69 29.19 9.78
CA ARG A 195 25.15 29.14 11.15
C ARG A 195 23.63 28.91 11.10
N PRO A 196 23.09 27.97 11.86
CA PRO A 196 21.65 27.85 12.01
C PRO A 196 21.11 29.15 12.62
N ARG A 197 20.04 29.69 12.06
CA ARG A 197 19.32 30.82 12.67
C ARG A 197 18.63 30.29 13.93
N ALA A 198 18.89 31.00 15.04
CA ALA A 198 18.22 30.81 16.32
C ALA A 198 16.71 31.06 16.23
#